data_208308540782bedb05d515c1c91ab544
#
_entry.id   208308540782bedb05d515c1c91ab544
#
_cell.length_a   1.000
_cell.length_b   1.000
_cell.length_c   1.000
_cell.angle_alpha   90.00
_cell.angle_beta   90.00
_cell.angle_gamma   90.00
#
_symmetry.space_group_name_H-M   'P 1'
#
loop_
_entity.id
_entity.type
_entity.pdbx_description
1 polymer ?
#
loop_
_entity_poly.entity_id
_entity_poly.type
_entity_poly.pdbx_seq_one_letter_code
_entity_poly.pdbx_strand_id
1 'polypeptide(L)'
;QAVGGVTIPALGAVTLRYGDTAPTYDCPFTWKDGVLETPCLHAEFNEFGEIVSLIDKTHGREVRREGGLPLNTLVCGQDAPLGWDNWDLEAETLLCREPQRDMLGMEVVSCGPVLFVLRCSRRIGQRSRLDQDIIFRADSAQVDFHTVIDWHEKHTYLKTVFDVDVLSRTVRNEIQFGHMERPTTRNTQEEKAKFEVCNHKWSDLSESRFGVAILNDCKYGISALNSELALTLHRGGTRPDESGDAGVHECTYSVLPHGAFDTQSVICPAYELNVPAVAHAG
;
A
#
# COMPACT_ATOMS: atom_id res chain seq x y z
N GLN A 1 -17.67 8.68 14.96
CA GLN A 1 -18.72 8.57 13.92
C GLN A 1 -18.04 8.70 12.56
N ALA A 2 -18.31 7.78 11.64
CA ALA A 2 -17.88 7.88 10.26
C ALA A 2 -18.95 8.61 9.45
N VAL A 3 -18.53 9.49 8.56
CA VAL A 3 -19.39 10.18 7.61
C VAL A 3 -18.94 9.80 6.21
N GLY A 4 -19.83 9.35 5.36
CA GLY A 4 -19.54 8.98 3.98
C GLY A 4 -20.43 9.72 3.00
N GLY A 5 -20.08 9.66 1.72
CA GLY A 5 -20.84 10.26 0.65
C GLY A 5 -20.82 11.81 0.64
N VAL A 6 -19.82 12.43 1.26
CA VAL A 6 -19.66 13.89 1.29
C VAL A 6 -18.62 14.30 0.24
N THR A 7 -19.05 15.10 -0.73
CA THR A 7 -18.12 15.72 -1.69
C THR A 7 -17.71 17.09 -1.17
N ILE A 8 -16.41 17.26 -0.93
CA ILE A 8 -15.82 18.55 -0.55
C ILE A 8 -15.21 19.18 -1.80
N PRO A 9 -15.60 20.41 -2.17
CA PRO A 9 -15.01 21.08 -3.32
C PRO A 9 -13.52 21.38 -3.09
N ALA A 10 -12.73 21.37 -4.14
CA ALA A 10 -11.31 21.69 -4.06
C ALA A 10 -11.10 23.06 -3.38
N LEU A 11 -10.20 23.10 -2.38
CA LEU A 11 -9.93 24.28 -1.54
C LEU A 11 -11.18 24.85 -0.83
N GLY A 12 -12.23 24.05 -0.69
CA GLY A 12 -13.50 24.45 -0.09
C GLY A 12 -13.80 23.75 1.22
N ALA A 13 -14.98 24.03 1.75
CA ALA A 13 -15.49 23.42 2.97
C ALA A 13 -16.98 23.07 2.82
N VAL A 14 -17.40 22.06 3.58
CA VAL A 14 -18.80 21.66 3.69
C VAL A 14 -19.20 21.65 5.15
N THR A 15 -20.36 22.24 5.46
CA THR A 15 -20.90 22.17 6.82
C THR A 15 -21.80 20.95 6.95
N LEU A 16 -21.45 20.08 7.89
CA LEU A 16 -22.28 18.94 8.27
C LEU A 16 -23.05 19.26 9.55
N ARG A 17 -24.29 18.79 9.63
CA ARG A 17 -25.11 18.92 10.83
C ARG A 17 -25.40 17.56 11.40
N TYR A 18 -25.37 17.43 12.72
CA TYR A 18 -25.84 16.23 13.39
C TYR A 18 -27.34 16.07 13.16
N GLY A 19 -27.77 14.91 12.73
CA GLY A 19 -29.19 14.57 12.66
C GLY A 19 -29.69 14.01 14.00
N ASP A 20 -30.96 14.24 14.29
CA ASP A 20 -31.58 13.74 15.53
C ASP A 20 -31.94 12.26 15.48
N THR A 21 -31.86 11.64 14.30
CA THR A 21 -32.14 10.20 14.09
C THR A 21 -30.93 9.50 13.49
N ALA A 22 -30.59 8.35 14.04
CA ALA A 22 -29.59 7.47 13.42
C ALA A 22 -30.15 6.94 12.08
N PRO A 23 -29.46 7.12 10.95
CA PRO A 23 -29.92 6.56 9.70
C PRO A 23 -29.90 5.03 9.78
N THR A 24 -30.93 4.40 9.23
CA THR A 24 -30.90 2.96 8.95
C THR A 24 -30.18 2.78 7.62
N TYR A 25 -29.22 1.86 7.59
CA TYR A 25 -28.45 1.53 6.38
C TYR A 25 -28.25 0.02 6.27
N ASP A 26 -28.23 -0.48 5.07
CA ASP A 26 -27.77 -1.83 4.78
C ASP A 26 -26.23 -1.80 4.68
N CYS A 27 -25.58 -2.79 5.32
CA CYS A 27 -24.13 -2.94 5.21
C CYS A 27 -23.79 -3.42 3.80
N PRO A 28 -23.00 -2.65 3.01
CA PRO A 28 -22.67 -3.06 1.64
C PRO A 28 -21.55 -4.09 1.57
N PHE A 29 -21.02 -4.52 2.72
CA PHE A 29 -19.95 -5.48 2.84
C PHE A 29 -20.45 -6.84 3.30
N THR A 30 -19.92 -7.90 2.71
CA THR A 30 -20.13 -9.27 3.17
C THR A 30 -18.77 -9.91 3.43
N TRP A 31 -18.56 -10.37 4.67
CA TRP A 31 -17.36 -11.08 5.07
C TRP A 31 -17.71 -12.51 5.48
N LYS A 32 -17.09 -13.49 4.84
CA LYS A 32 -17.29 -14.91 5.17
C LYS A 32 -16.07 -15.72 4.74
N ASP A 33 -15.55 -16.56 5.64
CA ASP A 33 -14.50 -17.55 5.37
C ASP A 33 -13.26 -16.98 4.64
N GLY A 34 -12.82 -15.75 5.03
CA GLY A 34 -11.70 -15.09 4.40
C GLY A 34 -12.01 -14.37 3.09
N VAL A 35 -13.29 -14.33 2.69
CA VAL A 35 -13.75 -13.65 1.47
C VAL A 35 -14.51 -12.39 1.83
N LEU A 36 -14.12 -11.26 1.24
CA LEU A 36 -14.78 -9.97 1.36
C LEU A 36 -15.41 -9.57 0.03
N GLU A 37 -16.71 -9.30 0.06
CA GLU A 37 -17.44 -8.66 -1.02
C GLU A 37 -17.72 -7.20 -0.67
N THR A 38 -17.37 -6.30 -1.58
CA THR A 38 -17.71 -4.88 -1.54
C THR A 38 -18.44 -4.48 -2.82
N PRO A 39 -19.05 -3.29 -2.93
CA PRO A 39 -19.60 -2.84 -4.21
C PRO A 39 -18.58 -2.76 -5.35
N CYS A 40 -17.31 -2.43 -5.04
CA CYS A 40 -16.26 -2.20 -6.03
C CYS A 40 -15.32 -3.40 -6.22
N LEU A 41 -15.12 -4.22 -5.17
CA LEU A 41 -14.10 -5.26 -5.13
C LEU A 41 -14.66 -6.59 -4.63
N HIS A 42 -14.04 -7.68 -5.11
CA HIS A 42 -14.03 -8.99 -4.47
C HIS A 42 -12.62 -9.26 -4.01
N ALA A 43 -12.43 -9.62 -2.74
CA ALA A 43 -11.12 -9.90 -2.16
C ALA A 43 -11.11 -11.21 -1.39
N GLU A 44 -10.10 -12.06 -1.63
CA GLU A 44 -9.86 -13.29 -0.89
C GLU A 44 -8.56 -13.17 -0.10
N PHE A 45 -8.59 -13.61 1.16
CA PHE A 45 -7.45 -13.55 2.07
C PHE A 45 -6.99 -14.94 2.48
N ASN A 46 -5.69 -15.11 2.66
CA ASN A 46 -5.14 -16.30 3.32
C ASN A 46 -5.06 -16.09 4.84
N GLU A 47 -4.61 -17.14 5.54
CA GLU A 47 -4.44 -17.13 7.01
C GLU A 47 -3.40 -16.11 7.52
N PHE A 48 -2.61 -15.52 6.63
CA PHE A 48 -1.62 -14.50 6.96
C PHE A 48 -2.13 -13.07 6.67
N GLY A 49 -3.40 -12.89 6.29
CA GLY A 49 -3.95 -11.59 5.93
C GLY A 49 -3.36 -10.99 4.64
N GLU A 50 -2.74 -11.84 3.81
CA GLU A 50 -2.30 -11.47 2.47
C GLU A 50 -3.46 -11.67 1.49
N ILE A 51 -3.60 -10.79 0.49
CA ILE A 51 -4.69 -10.86 -0.50
C ILE A 51 -4.28 -11.83 -1.62
N VAL A 52 -4.94 -12.97 -1.70
CA VAL A 52 -4.66 -14.03 -2.68
C VAL A 52 -5.46 -13.88 -3.97
N SER A 53 -6.54 -13.11 -3.95
CA SER A 53 -7.30 -12.66 -5.12
C SER A 53 -7.88 -11.28 -4.83
N LEU A 54 -7.82 -10.38 -5.78
CA LEU A 54 -8.45 -9.06 -5.74
C LEU A 54 -9.03 -8.76 -7.11
N ILE A 55 -10.35 -8.84 -7.24
CA ILE A 55 -11.03 -8.56 -8.50
C ILE A 55 -11.63 -7.16 -8.46
N ASP A 56 -11.19 -6.31 -9.36
CA ASP A 56 -11.86 -5.04 -9.65
C ASP A 56 -13.14 -5.31 -10.44
N LYS A 57 -14.28 -5.11 -9.81
CA LYS A 57 -15.60 -5.36 -10.41
C LYS A 57 -15.96 -4.39 -11.53
N THR A 58 -15.40 -3.17 -11.49
CA THR A 58 -15.63 -2.16 -12.52
C THR A 58 -15.03 -2.57 -13.85
N HIS A 59 -13.83 -3.13 -13.83
CA HIS A 59 -13.12 -3.56 -15.03
C HIS A 59 -13.21 -5.07 -15.28
N GLY A 60 -13.75 -5.85 -14.32
CA GLY A 60 -13.82 -7.31 -14.40
C GLY A 60 -12.43 -7.96 -14.46
N ARG A 61 -11.42 -7.38 -13.76
CA ARG A 61 -10.03 -7.79 -13.80
C ARG A 61 -9.54 -8.28 -12.45
N GLU A 62 -8.86 -9.43 -12.45
CA GLU A 62 -8.00 -9.84 -11.34
C GLU A 62 -6.78 -8.92 -11.29
N VAL A 63 -6.48 -8.41 -10.10
CA VAL A 63 -5.34 -7.50 -9.88
C VAL A 63 -4.05 -8.27 -9.63
N ARG A 64 -4.14 -9.41 -8.92
CA ARG A 64 -2.99 -10.23 -8.58
C ARG A 64 -2.55 -11.08 -9.77
N ARG A 65 -1.27 -11.12 -10.05
CA ARG A 65 -0.70 -11.99 -11.09
C ARG A 65 -0.80 -13.47 -10.71
N GLU A 66 -1.26 -14.29 -11.62
CA GLU A 66 -1.28 -15.75 -11.43
C GLU A 66 0.13 -16.30 -11.19
N GLY A 67 0.27 -17.16 -10.19
CA GLY A 67 1.57 -17.72 -9.77
C GLY A 67 2.52 -16.73 -9.08
N GLY A 68 2.12 -15.46 -8.94
CA GLY A 68 2.86 -14.44 -8.21
C GLY A 68 2.64 -14.50 -6.70
N LEU A 69 3.37 -13.67 -5.95
CA LEU A 69 3.12 -13.49 -4.52
C LEU A 69 1.72 -12.91 -4.30
N PRO A 70 1.07 -13.21 -3.17
CA PRO A 70 -0.12 -12.49 -2.75
C PRO A 70 0.14 -10.98 -2.64
N LEU A 71 -0.88 -10.16 -2.87
CA LEU A 71 -0.76 -8.72 -2.69
C LEU A 71 -0.59 -8.39 -1.21
N ASN A 72 0.20 -7.36 -0.92
CA ASN A 72 0.57 -6.96 0.43
C ASN A 72 1.35 -8.04 1.20
N THR A 73 2.14 -8.85 0.50
CA THR A 73 3.09 -9.73 1.17
C THR A 73 4.21 -8.90 1.79
N LEU A 74 4.31 -8.92 3.11
CA LEU A 74 5.40 -8.27 3.84
C LEU A 74 6.65 -9.15 3.78
N VAL A 75 7.77 -8.58 3.36
CA VAL A 75 9.04 -9.30 3.25
C VAL A 75 10.16 -8.57 3.98
N CYS A 76 11.01 -9.31 4.68
CA CYS A 76 12.27 -8.82 5.22
C CYS A 76 13.45 -9.42 4.48
N GLY A 77 14.54 -8.68 4.44
CA GLY A 77 15.83 -9.15 3.95
C GLY A 77 16.96 -8.47 4.70
N GLN A 78 18.16 -9.04 4.59
CA GLN A 78 19.35 -8.47 5.17
C GLN A 78 19.72 -7.17 4.43
N ASP A 79 20.04 -6.12 5.19
CA ASP A 79 20.45 -4.81 4.70
C ASP A 79 21.78 -4.41 5.34
N ALA A 80 22.86 -4.85 4.72
CA ALA A 80 24.22 -4.66 5.23
C ALA A 80 25.16 -4.25 4.09
N PRO A 81 25.02 -3.02 3.55
CA PRO A 81 25.93 -2.51 2.52
C PRO A 81 27.35 -2.32 3.09
N LEU A 82 28.32 -2.17 2.21
CA LEU A 82 29.74 -2.02 2.59
C LEU A 82 30.02 -0.82 3.50
N GLY A 83 29.19 0.23 3.43
CA GLY A 83 29.32 1.38 4.31
C GLY A 83 28.08 2.26 4.29
N TRP A 84 27.86 3.03 5.35
CA TRP A 84 26.80 4.04 5.44
C TRP A 84 25.40 3.51 5.16
N ASP A 85 25.01 2.46 5.85
CA ASP A 85 23.73 1.73 5.66
C ASP A 85 22.47 2.56 5.89
N ASN A 86 22.56 3.75 6.50
CA ASN A 86 21.44 4.69 6.52
C ASN A 86 21.22 5.37 5.16
N TRP A 87 22.22 5.41 4.29
CA TRP A 87 22.17 6.12 3.01
C TRP A 87 22.22 5.21 1.80
N ASP A 88 22.92 4.09 1.92
CA ASP A 88 23.18 3.19 0.79
C ASP A 88 22.36 1.92 0.86
N LEU A 89 22.07 1.33 -0.28
CA LEU A 89 21.39 0.05 -0.45
C LEU A 89 22.04 -0.67 -1.64
N GLU A 90 22.39 -1.92 -1.47
CA GLU A 90 22.96 -2.74 -2.53
C GLU A 90 21.88 -3.55 -3.25
N ALA A 91 22.03 -3.73 -4.55
CA ALA A 91 21.04 -4.43 -5.38
C ALA A 91 20.86 -5.89 -4.95
N GLU A 92 21.90 -6.52 -4.49
CA GLU A 92 21.94 -7.91 -4.01
C GLU A 92 21.07 -8.12 -2.78
N THR A 93 20.89 -7.08 -1.96
CA THR A 93 20.00 -7.06 -0.78
C THR A 93 18.58 -7.48 -1.14
N LEU A 94 18.10 -7.07 -2.33
CA LEU A 94 16.73 -7.36 -2.78
C LEU A 94 16.54 -8.81 -3.27
N LEU A 95 17.60 -9.59 -3.42
CA LEU A 95 17.54 -10.98 -3.89
C LEU A 95 17.19 -11.96 -2.77
N CYS A 96 17.53 -11.63 -1.52
CA CYS A 96 17.32 -12.48 -0.35
C CYS A 96 16.26 -11.87 0.54
N ARG A 97 15.01 -12.26 0.31
CA ARG A 97 13.86 -11.76 1.07
C ARG A 97 12.94 -12.90 1.49
N GLU A 98 12.42 -12.81 2.71
CA GLU A 98 11.57 -13.82 3.31
C GLU A 98 10.22 -13.21 3.73
N PRO A 99 9.09 -13.85 3.38
CA PRO A 99 7.77 -13.42 3.83
C PRO A 99 7.64 -13.46 5.36
N GLN A 100 7.04 -12.43 5.93
CA GLN A 100 6.81 -12.28 7.36
C GLN A 100 5.41 -12.75 7.72
N ARG A 101 5.28 -13.99 8.19
CA ARG A 101 3.99 -14.68 8.41
C ARG A 101 3.75 -15.13 9.86
N ASP A 102 4.51 -14.63 10.83
CA ASP A 102 4.29 -14.92 12.25
C ASP A 102 3.12 -14.09 12.80
N MET A 103 1.90 -14.62 12.59
CA MET A 103 0.65 -13.95 12.94
C MET A 103 0.40 -13.98 14.44
N LEU A 104 0.02 -12.83 14.99
CA LEU A 104 -0.46 -12.65 16.36
C LEU A 104 -1.99 -12.61 16.42
N GLY A 105 -2.64 -12.18 15.35
CA GLY A 105 -4.09 -12.15 15.25
C GLY A 105 -4.58 -11.55 13.94
N MET A 106 -5.82 -11.89 13.59
CA MET A 106 -6.57 -11.31 12.48
C MET A 106 -8.04 -11.20 12.90
N GLU A 107 -8.60 -9.99 12.84
CA GLU A 107 -9.97 -9.73 13.28
C GLU A 107 -10.65 -8.63 12.47
N VAL A 108 -11.95 -8.70 12.30
CA VAL A 108 -12.76 -7.62 11.74
C VAL A 108 -13.06 -6.62 12.85
N VAL A 109 -12.49 -5.42 12.75
CA VAL A 109 -12.68 -4.35 13.75
C VAL A 109 -13.78 -3.37 13.38
N SER A 110 -14.19 -3.33 12.11
CA SER A 110 -15.31 -2.51 11.65
C SER A 110 -15.97 -3.13 10.43
N CYS A 111 -17.31 -3.15 10.43
CA CYS A 111 -18.13 -3.48 9.27
C CYS A 111 -19.36 -2.56 9.31
N GLY A 112 -19.19 -1.36 8.73
CA GLY A 112 -20.19 -0.30 8.73
C GLY A 112 -20.72 0.00 7.33
N PRO A 113 -21.54 1.05 7.15
CA PRO A 113 -22.10 1.39 5.84
C PRO A 113 -21.07 2.00 4.87
N VAL A 114 -19.95 2.52 5.41
CA VAL A 114 -18.98 3.33 4.67
C VAL A 114 -17.68 2.56 4.45
N LEU A 115 -17.27 1.81 5.47
CA LEU A 115 -15.99 1.10 5.44
C LEU A 115 -16.06 -0.25 6.17
N PHE A 116 -15.20 -1.16 5.70
CA PHE A 116 -14.85 -2.42 6.33
C PHE A 116 -13.37 -2.37 6.71
N VAL A 117 -13.02 -2.85 7.91
CA VAL A 117 -11.64 -2.86 8.41
C VAL A 117 -11.30 -4.24 8.95
N LEU A 118 -10.27 -4.84 8.36
CA LEU A 118 -9.64 -6.08 8.83
C LEU A 118 -8.30 -5.72 9.48
N ARG A 119 -8.16 -5.99 10.78
CA ARG A 119 -6.89 -5.80 11.50
C ARG A 119 -6.07 -7.07 11.46
N CYS A 120 -4.80 -6.94 11.07
CA CYS A 120 -3.81 -7.99 11.07
C CYS A 120 -2.63 -7.59 11.95
N SER A 121 -2.31 -8.38 12.96
CA SER A 121 -1.15 -8.18 13.84
C SER A 121 -0.15 -9.30 13.62
N ARG A 122 1.15 -8.96 13.53
CA ARG A 122 2.22 -9.96 13.33
C ARG A 122 3.55 -9.54 13.92
N ARG A 123 4.40 -10.51 14.16
CA ARG A 123 5.82 -10.25 14.42
C ARG A 123 6.55 -10.04 13.11
N ILE A 124 7.54 -9.16 13.16
CA ILE A 124 8.44 -8.88 12.04
C ILE A 124 9.86 -9.16 12.53
N GLY A 125 10.60 -9.98 11.77
CA GLY A 125 11.95 -10.38 12.18
C GLY A 125 11.95 -11.11 13.53
N GLN A 126 12.78 -10.66 14.46
CA GLN A 126 12.95 -11.29 15.77
C GLN A 126 12.41 -10.44 16.93
N ARG A 127 12.32 -9.13 16.77
CA ARG A 127 12.07 -8.17 17.87
C ARG A 127 10.95 -7.17 17.58
N SER A 128 10.57 -7.04 16.31
CA SER A 128 9.64 -6.01 15.86
C SER A 128 8.22 -6.54 15.78
N ARG A 129 7.25 -5.62 15.82
CA ARG A 129 5.84 -5.90 15.67
C ARG A 129 5.24 -4.96 14.63
N LEU A 130 4.26 -5.48 13.89
CA LEU A 130 3.47 -4.69 12.95
C LEU A 130 1.99 -4.96 13.20
N ASP A 131 1.24 -3.88 13.39
CA ASP A 131 -0.22 -3.87 13.41
C ASP A 131 -0.72 -3.12 12.18
N GLN A 132 -1.63 -3.74 11.41
CA GLN A 132 -2.10 -3.19 10.14
C GLN A 132 -3.60 -3.28 10.04
N ASP A 133 -4.25 -2.16 9.78
CA ASP A 133 -5.66 -2.08 9.40
C ASP A 133 -5.77 -2.05 7.88
N ILE A 134 -6.39 -3.08 7.30
CA ILE A 134 -6.70 -3.18 5.88
C ILE A 134 -8.12 -2.64 5.70
N ILE A 135 -8.23 -1.49 5.00
CA ILE A 135 -9.44 -0.69 4.95
C ILE A 135 -10.02 -0.71 3.54
N PHE A 136 -11.27 -1.15 3.43
CA PHE A 136 -12.06 -1.10 2.20
C PHE A 136 -13.18 -0.08 2.35
N ARG A 137 -13.45 0.69 1.29
CA ARG A 137 -14.55 1.65 1.23
C ARG A 137 -15.66 1.16 0.34
N ALA A 138 -16.89 1.58 0.64
CA ALA A 138 -18.07 1.19 -0.13
C ALA A 138 -18.09 1.77 -1.55
N ASP A 139 -17.46 2.92 -1.74
CA ASP A 139 -17.49 3.73 -2.96
C ASP A 139 -16.18 3.79 -3.73
N SER A 140 -15.17 2.97 -3.34
CA SER A 140 -13.84 3.01 -3.95
C SER A 140 -13.25 1.61 -4.14
N ALA A 141 -12.47 1.44 -5.20
CA ALA A 141 -11.62 0.28 -5.42
C ALA A 141 -10.23 0.41 -4.73
N GLN A 142 -9.96 1.53 -4.05
CA GLN A 142 -8.75 1.72 -3.27
C GLN A 142 -8.80 0.88 -1.99
N VAL A 143 -7.74 0.14 -1.73
CA VAL A 143 -7.54 -0.59 -0.48
C VAL A 143 -6.40 0.05 0.27
N ASP A 144 -6.66 0.59 1.46
CA ASP A 144 -5.64 1.23 2.28
C ASP A 144 -5.08 0.24 3.31
N PHE A 145 -3.79 0.38 3.60
CA PHE A 145 -3.05 -0.36 4.59
C PHE A 145 -2.48 0.62 5.61
N HIS A 146 -3.28 0.98 6.62
CA HIS A 146 -2.81 1.80 7.73
C HIS A 146 -1.96 0.93 8.65
N THR A 147 -0.69 1.27 8.77
CA THR A 147 0.34 0.38 9.31
C THR A 147 1.11 1.08 10.43
N VAL A 148 1.15 0.44 11.58
CA VAL A 148 1.97 0.84 12.73
C VAL A 148 3.05 -0.21 12.93
N ILE A 149 4.31 0.23 12.95
CA ILE A 149 5.49 -0.65 13.07
C ILE A 149 6.26 -0.23 14.32
N ASP A 150 6.37 -1.14 15.28
CA ASP A 150 7.31 -1.02 16.40
C ASP A 150 8.61 -1.74 16.01
N TRP A 151 9.59 -0.95 15.51
CA TRP A 151 10.78 -1.45 14.84
C TRP A 151 11.98 -1.56 15.74
N HIS A 152 12.63 -2.74 15.78
CA HIS A 152 13.81 -3.03 16.59
C HIS A 152 14.85 -3.90 15.87
N GLU A 153 14.70 -4.13 14.56
CA GLU A 153 15.68 -4.88 13.78
C GLU A 153 16.83 -3.98 13.33
N LYS A 154 18.03 -4.57 13.22
CA LYS A 154 19.22 -3.93 12.66
C LYS A 154 19.64 -4.67 11.41
N HIS A 155 20.26 -3.95 10.46
CA HIS A 155 20.71 -4.52 9.19
C HIS A 155 19.63 -5.33 8.48
N THR A 156 18.41 -4.85 8.54
CA THR A 156 17.22 -5.50 7.99
C THR A 156 16.34 -4.44 7.34
N TYR A 157 15.79 -4.75 6.17
CA TYR A 157 14.73 -3.94 5.57
C TYR A 157 13.38 -4.65 5.66
N LEU A 158 12.32 -3.88 5.62
CA LEU A 158 10.95 -4.34 5.48
C LEU A 158 10.32 -3.71 4.23
N LYS A 159 9.77 -4.55 3.35
CA LYS A 159 8.98 -4.12 2.19
C LYS A 159 7.61 -4.77 2.18
N THR A 160 6.66 -4.11 1.52
CA THR A 160 5.41 -4.72 1.05
C THR A 160 5.48 -4.96 -0.45
N VAL A 161 5.03 -6.14 -0.88
CA VAL A 161 5.10 -6.59 -2.27
C VAL A 161 3.71 -6.72 -2.87
N PHE A 162 3.56 -6.20 -4.09
CA PHE A 162 2.38 -6.31 -4.92
C PHE A 162 2.79 -6.88 -6.27
N ASP A 163 2.48 -8.15 -6.50
CA ASP A 163 2.74 -8.84 -7.78
C ASP A 163 1.45 -8.79 -8.59
N VAL A 164 1.36 -7.82 -9.52
CA VAL A 164 0.11 -7.43 -10.18
C VAL A 164 0.02 -7.99 -11.60
N ASP A 165 -1.21 -8.26 -12.08
CA ASP A 165 -1.47 -8.75 -13.44
C ASP A 165 -1.52 -7.59 -14.46
N VAL A 166 -0.40 -6.86 -14.53
CA VAL A 166 -0.19 -5.75 -15.47
C VAL A 166 1.17 -5.89 -16.12
N LEU A 167 1.21 -5.83 -17.45
CA LEU A 167 2.45 -5.89 -18.23
C LEU A 167 2.77 -4.53 -18.83
N SER A 168 3.80 -3.89 -18.29
CA SER A 168 4.32 -2.64 -18.81
C SER A 168 5.84 -2.62 -18.78
N ARG A 169 6.44 -1.97 -19.78
CA ARG A 169 7.90 -1.79 -19.84
C ARG A 169 8.40 -0.69 -18.91
N THR A 170 7.51 0.16 -18.45
CA THR A 170 7.83 1.27 -17.57
C THR A 170 6.83 1.36 -16.43
N VAL A 171 7.32 1.81 -15.29
CA VAL A 171 6.53 2.27 -14.14
C VAL A 171 6.63 3.79 -14.07
N ARG A 172 5.52 4.47 -13.82
CA ARG A 172 5.50 5.91 -13.55
C ARG A 172 5.66 6.12 -12.05
N ASN A 173 6.60 6.95 -11.67
CA ASN A 173 6.81 7.32 -10.27
C ASN A 173 6.67 8.84 -10.13
N GLU A 174 5.84 9.29 -9.20
CA GLU A 174 5.77 10.71 -8.89
C GLU A 174 7.11 11.20 -8.36
N ILE A 175 7.50 12.37 -8.83
CA ILE A 175 8.62 13.17 -8.35
C ILE A 175 8.14 14.60 -8.09
N GLN A 176 9.04 15.51 -7.70
CA GLN A 176 8.72 16.91 -7.54
C GLN A 176 8.18 17.50 -8.86
N PHE A 177 6.99 18.08 -8.80
CA PHE A 177 6.31 18.78 -9.90
C PHE A 177 5.94 17.92 -11.13
N GLY A 178 5.92 16.59 -11.00
CA GLY A 178 5.57 15.72 -12.11
C GLY A 178 5.83 14.24 -11.81
N HIS A 179 6.12 13.48 -12.83
CA HIS A 179 6.49 12.09 -12.71
C HIS A 179 7.59 11.71 -13.70
N MET A 180 8.26 10.59 -13.44
CA MET A 180 9.21 9.99 -14.36
C MET A 180 8.76 8.56 -14.70
N GLU A 181 8.98 8.17 -15.96
CA GLU A 181 8.91 6.78 -16.37
C GLU A 181 10.26 6.10 -16.15
N ARG A 182 10.25 4.95 -15.49
CA ARG A 182 11.43 4.14 -15.22
C ARG A 182 11.23 2.71 -15.70
N PRO A 183 12.29 2.01 -16.18
CA PRO A 183 12.15 0.67 -16.72
C PRO A 183 11.75 -0.34 -15.63
N THR A 184 10.94 -1.32 -16.01
CA THR A 184 10.60 -2.48 -15.18
C THR A 184 11.50 -3.69 -15.45
N THR A 185 12.55 -3.51 -16.27
CA THR A 185 13.50 -4.54 -16.65
C THR A 185 14.91 -4.25 -16.13
N ARG A 186 15.82 -5.22 -16.23
CA ARG A 186 17.22 -5.13 -15.77
C ARG A 186 18.18 -5.59 -16.85
N ASN A 187 17.93 -5.21 -18.12
CA ASN A 187 18.70 -5.68 -19.28
C ASN A 187 20.02 -4.92 -19.46
N THR A 188 20.07 -3.64 -19.13
CA THR A 188 21.26 -2.80 -19.25
C THR A 188 21.83 -2.44 -17.87
N GLN A 189 23.06 -1.90 -17.82
CA GLN A 189 23.64 -1.42 -16.55
C GLN A 189 22.86 -0.24 -15.98
N GLU A 190 22.33 0.62 -16.82
CA GLU A 190 21.48 1.73 -16.39
C GLU A 190 20.15 1.27 -15.78
N GLU A 191 19.53 0.24 -16.37
CA GLU A 191 18.34 -0.39 -15.80
C GLU A 191 18.64 -1.09 -14.47
N LYS A 192 19.78 -1.80 -14.39
CA LYS A 192 20.23 -2.45 -13.16
C LYS A 192 20.48 -1.46 -12.03
N ALA A 193 21.03 -0.29 -12.34
CA ALA A 193 21.26 0.77 -11.36
C ALA A 193 19.95 1.37 -10.78
N LYS A 194 18.81 1.16 -11.47
CA LYS A 194 17.48 1.61 -11.01
C LYS A 194 16.72 0.52 -10.27
N PHE A 195 17.44 -0.33 -9.53
CA PHE A 195 16.85 -1.44 -8.77
C PHE A 195 15.93 -0.97 -7.63
N GLU A 196 16.21 0.18 -7.05
CA GLU A 196 15.39 0.90 -6.10
C GLU A 196 15.41 2.37 -6.47
N VAL A 197 14.26 3.02 -6.48
CA VAL A 197 14.14 4.41 -6.91
C VAL A 197 13.26 5.19 -5.92
N CYS A 198 13.42 6.52 -5.93
CA CYS A 198 12.55 7.40 -5.17
C CYS A 198 11.21 7.57 -5.90
N ASN A 199 10.13 7.46 -5.15
CA ASN A 199 8.79 7.91 -5.52
C ASN A 199 8.26 8.83 -4.42
N HIS A 200 7.17 9.54 -4.70
CA HIS A 200 6.45 10.28 -3.67
C HIS A 200 5.07 9.67 -3.44
N LYS A 201 4.02 10.45 -3.69
CA LYS A 201 2.65 10.05 -3.33
C LYS A 201 2.13 8.82 -4.08
N TRP A 202 2.66 8.53 -5.28
CA TRP A 202 2.20 7.41 -6.08
C TRP A 202 3.25 6.83 -7.00
N SER A 203 3.07 5.55 -7.31
CA SER A 203 3.75 4.83 -8.39
C SER A 203 2.72 4.02 -9.15
N ASP A 204 2.75 4.08 -10.49
CA ASP A 204 1.74 3.48 -11.35
C ASP A 204 2.35 2.53 -12.37
N LEU A 205 1.82 1.32 -12.44
CA LEU A 205 2.10 0.34 -13.48
C LEU A 205 0.84 0.13 -14.30
N SER A 206 0.84 0.58 -15.56
CA SER A 206 -0.35 0.58 -16.41
C SER A 206 -0.11 0.04 -17.80
N GLU A 207 -1.10 -0.67 -18.31
CA GLU A 207 -1.40 -0.91 -19.71
C GLU A 207 -2.27 0.24 -20.26
N SER A 208 -2.74 0.09 -21.52
CA SER A 208 -3.55 1.15 -22.15
C SER A 208 -4.94 1.36 -21.52
N ARG A 209 -5.50 0.34 -20.87
CA ARG A 209 -6.89 0.36 -20.37
C ARG A 209 -7.04 -0.10 -18.92
N PHE A 210 -5.97 -0.56 -18.30
CA PHE A 210 -5.97 -1.03 -16.92
C PHE A 210 -4.61 -0.78 -16.30
N GLY A 211 -4.59 -0.44 -15.03
CA GLY A 211 -3.40 -0.23 -14.25
C GLY A 211 -3.62 -0.47 -12.77
N VAL A 212 -2.50 -0.53 -12.06
CA VAL A 212 -2.48 -0.64 -10.61
C VAL A 212 -1.49 0.39 -10.08
N ALA A 213 -1.98 1.28 -9.24
CA ALA A 213 -1.15 2.27 -8.56
C ALA A 213 -0.91 1.86 -7.11
N ILE A 214 0.30 2.10 -6.62
CA ILE A 214 0.65 2.10 -5.20
C ILE A 214 0.71 3.54 -4.75
N LEU A 215 -0.15 3.90 -3.79
CA LEU A 215 -0.17 5.21 -3.16
C LEU A 215 0.52 5.13 -1.81
N ASN A 216 1.11 6.22 -1.32
CA ASN A 216 1.65 6.25 0.03
C ASN A 216 1.73 7.70 0.57
N ASP A 217 1.83 7.84 1.89
CA ASP A 217 1.88 9.13 2.58
C ASP A 217 3.30 9.57 2.96
N CYS A 218 4.26 8.64 3.10
CA CYS A 218 5.61 8.97 3.60
C CYS A 218 6.71 7.95 3.25
N LYS A 219 6.41 6.90 2.46
CA LYS A 219 7.39 5.85 2.13
C LYS A 219 7.87 6.00 0.68
N TYR A 220 9.10 6.50 0.50
CA TYR A 220 9.56 7.00 -0.79
C TYR A 220 10.53 6.10 -1.54
N GLY A 221 10.81 4.91 -1.04
CA GLY A 221 11.62 3.91 -1.73
C GLY A 221 10.74 2.84 -2.38
N ILE A 222 10.88 2.63 -3.68
CA ILE A 222 10.15 1.60 -4.42
C ILE A 222 11.04 0.88 -5.42
N SER A 223 10.85 -0.42 -5.56
CA SER A 223 11.39 -1.20 -6.67
C SER A 223 10.26 -1.66 -7.58
N ALA A 224 10.54 -1.73 -8.88
CA ALA A 224 9.66 -2.32 -9.87
C ALA A 224 10.46 -3.27 -10.75
N LEU A 225 10.00 -4.52 -10.84
CA LEU A 225 10.61 -5.54 -11.70
C LEU A 225 9.52 -6.37 -12.38
N ASN A 226 9.44 -6.29 -13.70
CA ASN A 226 8.35 -6.86 -14.49
C ASN A 226 6.97 -6.37 -13.99
N SER A 227 6.19 -7.25 -13.38
CA SER A 227 4.86 -6.95 -12.82
C SER A 227 4.87 -6.75 -11.31
N GLU A 228 6.02 -6.85 -10.65
CA GLU A 228 6.14 -6.69 -9.21
C GLU A 228 6.46 -5.24 -8.85
N LEU A 229 5.68 -4.68 -7.93
CA LEU A 229 5.94 -3.42 -7.23
C LEU A 229 6.23 -3.73 -5.77
N ALA A 230 7.34 -3.22 -5.22
CA ALA A 230 7.68 -3.44 -3.82
C ALA A 230 8.07 -2.12 -3.14
N LEU A 231 7.21 -1.64 -2.24
CA LEU A 231 7.40 -0.40 -1.48
C LEU A 231 8.23 -0.68 -0.23
N THR A 232 9.28 0.09 0.01
CA THR A 232 10.07 0.02 1.23
C THR A 232 9.33 0.71 2.37
N LEU A 233 9.00 -0.05 3.41
CA LEU A 233 8.31 0.47 4.59
C LEU A 233 9.30 0.95 5.65
N HIS A 234 10.40 0.19 5.85
CA HIS A 234 11.38 0.50 6.90
C HIS A 234 12.76 -0.10 6.60
N ARG A 235 13.79 0.52 7.18
CA ARG A 235 15.17 0.03 7.14
C ARG A 235 15.82 0.21 8.51
N GLY A 236 16.54 -0.79 8.96
CA GLY A 236 17.26 -0.79 10.24
C GLY A 236 18.75 -0.49 10.08
N GLY A 237 19.09 0.67 9.51
CA GLY A 237 20.47 1.13 9.40
C GLY A 237 21.12 1.42 10.74
N THR A 238 22.46 1.49 10.78
CA THR A 238 23.24 1.73 11.99
C THR A 238 24.34 2.78 11.83
N ARG A 239 24.58 3.27 10.62
CA ARG A 239 25.61 4.28 10.32
C ARG A 239 25.19 5.30 9.27
N PRO A 240 25.37 6.62 9.55
CA PRO A 240 26.11 7.19 10.68
C PRO A 240 25.34 7.25 11.99
N ASP A 241 24.01 7.02 11.98
CA ASP A 241 23.18 6.96 13.19
C ASP A 241 23.07 5.53 13.69
N GLU A 242 23.64 5.26 14.88
CA GLU A 242 23.65 3.91 15.48
C GLU A 242 22.29 3.47 16.01
N SER A 243 21.40 4.41 16.31
CA SER A 243 20.02 4.11 16.71
C SER A 243 19.17 3.71 15.50
N GLY A 244 19.58 4.13 14.31
CA GLY A 244 18.79 3.98 13.09
C GLY A 244 17.39 4.57 13.29
N ASP A 245 16.42 3.96 12.67
CA ASP A 245 15.01 4.34 12.83
C ASP A 245 14.27 3.41 13.82
N ALA A 246 14.94 3.00 14.91
CA ALA A 246 14.30 2.18 15.94
C ALA A 246 13.18 2.95 16.65
N GLY A 247 12.05 2.29 16.90
CA GLY A 247 10.89 2.87 17.57
C GLY A 247 9.59 2.66 16.81
N VAL A 248 8.57 3.42 17.19
CA VAL A 248 7.23 3.30 16.61
C VAL A 248 7.08 4.26 15.41
N HIS A 249 6.68 3.69 14.29
CA HIS A 249 6.44 4.40 13.03
C HIS A 249 5.03 4.10 12.52
N GLU A 250 4.41 5.11 11.93
CA GLU A 250 3.08 5.01 11.36
C GLU A 250 3.11 5.47 9.90
N CYS A 251 2.42 4.76 9.03
CA CYS A 251 2.26 5.13 7.64
C CYS A 251 1.00 4.51 7.05
N THR A 252 0.51 5.11 5.97
CA THR A 252 -0.54 4.54 5.14
C THR A 252 -0.06 4.42 3.71
N TYR A 253 -0.25 3.27 3.13
CA TYR A 253 -0.10 3.04 1.70
C TYR A 253 -1.33 2.33 1.16
N SER A 254 -1.51 2.37 -0.15
CA SER A 254 -2.71 1.81 -0.76
C SER A 254 -2.38 1.09 -2.05
N VAL A 255 -3.20 0.08 -2.40
CA VAL A 255 -3.28 -0.46 -3.76
C VAL A 255 -4.56 0.05 -4.40
N LEU A 256 -4.44 0.58 -5.61
CA LEU A 256 -5.55 1.17 -6.36
C LEU A 256 -5.57 0.60 -7.78
N PRO A 257 -6.42 -0.39 -8.08
CA PRO A 257 -6.73 -0.77 -9.46
C PRO A 257 -7.55 0.33 -10.13
N HIS A 258 -7.25 0.61 -11.39
CA HIS A 258 -7.90 1.68 -12.14
C HIS A 258 -7.92 1.38 -13.66
N GLY A 259 -8.68 2.13 -14.41
CA GLY A 259 -8.70 2.09 -15.88
C GLY A 259 -7.44 2.68 -16.50
N ALA A 260 -7.59 3.49 -17.54
CA ALA A 260 -6.46 4.22 -18.09
C ALA A 260 -5.88 5.20 -17.06
N PHE A 261 -4.56 5.38 -17.07
CA PHE A 261 -3.89 6.35 -16.21
C PHE A 261 -4.33 7.78 -16.57
N ASP A 262 -4.83 8.50 -15.59
CA ASP A 262 -5.12 9.94 -15.67
C ASP A 262 -5.07 10.62 -14.30
N THR A 263 -5.33 11.93 -14.30
CA THR A 263 -5.32 12.73 -13.07
C THR A 263 -6.38 12.27 -12.06
N GLN A 264 -7.58 11.90 -12.52
CA GLN A 264 -8.68 11.54 -11.64
C GLN A 264 -8.52 10.15 -11.06
N SER A 265 -7.99 9.22 -11.87
CA SER A 265 -7.88 7.81 -11.49
C SER A 265 -6.73 7.52 -10.52
N VAL A 266 -5.62 8.29 -10.56
CA VAL A 266 -4.42 8.03 -9.75
C VAL A 266 -3.99 9.25 -8.94
N ILE A 267 -3.87 10.42 -9.58
CA ILE A 267 -3.25 11.58 -8.93
C ILE A 267 -4.15 12.16 -7.85
N CYS A 268 -5.47 12.33 -8.12
CA CYS A 268 -6.39 12.84 -7.11
C CYS A 268 -6.49 11.93 -5.88
N PRO A 269 -6.68 10.60 -5.99
CA PRO A 269 -6.66 9.71 -4.83
C PRO A 269 -5.35 9.77 -4.03
N ALA A 270 -4.20 9.90 -4.71
CA ALA A 270 -2.92 10.05 -4.04
C ALA A 270 -2.81 11.36 -3.24
N TYR A 271 -3.36 12.45 -3.77
CA TYR A 271 -3.44 13.72 -3.04
C TYR A 271 -4.43 13.66 -1.88
N GLU A 272 -5.57 12.99 -2.04
CA GLU A 272 -6.55 12.79 -0.95
C GLU A 272 -5.96 11.98 0.20
N LEU A 273 -5.15 10.97 -0.08
CA LEU A 273 -4.41 10.22 0.94
C LEU A 273 -3.42 11.12 1.71
N ASN A 274 -2.72 12.03 1.02
CA ASN A 274 -1.67 12.87 1.59
C ASN A 274 -2.18 14.18 2.20
N VAL A 275 -3.35 14.63 1.79
CA VAL A 275 -3.99 15.87 2.28
C VAL A 275 -5.44 15.57 2.64
N PRO A 276 -5.65 14.79 3.73
CA PRO A 276 -7.00 14.40 4.14
C PRO A 276 -7.84 15.61 4.55
N ALA A 277 -9.16 15.49 4.40
CA ALA A 277 -10.08 16.48 4.90
C ALA A 277 -9.99 16.61 6.42
N VAL A 278 -10.02 17.83 6.92
CA VAL A 278 -9.97 18.12 8.35
C VAL A 278 -11.35 18.52 8.84
N ALA A 279 -11.85 17.85 9.88
CA ALA A 279 -13.11 18.18 10.53
C ALA A 279 -12.87 19.13 11.73
N HIS A 280 -13.65 20.20 11.78
CA HIS A 280 -13.68 21.11 12.92
C HIS A 280 -15.09 21.15 13.50
N ALA A 281 -15.19 21.05 14.83
CA ALA A 281 -16.43 21.33 15.54
C ALA A 281 -16.65 22.85 15.56
N GLY A 282 -17.77 23.30 15.06
CA GLY A 282 -18.21 24.71 15.06
C GLY A 282 -19.29 24.98 16.09
#